data_04e3d69a933c431751f77538b4ae4483
#
_entry.id   04e3d69a933c431751f77538b4ae4483
#
_cell.length_a   1.000
_cell.length_b   1.000
_cell.length_c   1.000
_cell.angle_alpha   90.00
_cell.angle_beta   90.00
_cell.angle_gamma   90.00
#
_symmetry.space_group_name_H-M   'P 1'
#
loop_
_entity.id
_entity.type
_entity.pdbx_description
1 polymer ?
#
loop_
_entity_poly.entity_id
_entity_poly.type
_entity_poly.pdbx_seq_one_letter_code
_entity_poly.pdbx_strand_id
1 'polypeptide(L)'
;MSAAAVVWLSMLGALVVNIQPMFLGAISEVYGFDAAQLGFISGAELGGGCIASLLALYWFPRLNLSKLISVALVVSVVGNLVTPMATTYTSLLIVRFCTALFGTGVLYAIILGVIGQMQNREKLFASAIILQVVSVAVFMLLTPELISEGSMTGVTRLMAALMASGFYAKNYLVIVSHRASDHAASKSLGLLLWGLPGLALLGLVAFDVGISSIWAFVERLGAEAGLSMDDSGLALAAGSGIGVLGAFFAAYLGMRWGRLKPFTASILGLLIACLMFMEASTWFSYMLAVGLLNLFWNFALPYLLGSIALFDKTGRLMVLIPAAQSAGFAIGPMVAGLFIVGADYRVSALVAFVAFVCCAAIVLPMLLKMKNSPVGQK
;
A
#
# COMPACT_ATOMS: atom_id res chain seq x y z
N MET A 1 -23.45 5.70 12.82
CA MET A 1 -22.01 5.46 12.57
C MET A 1 -21.31 6.80 12.53
N SER A 2 -20.24 6.97 13.30
CA SER A 2 -19.40 8.16 13.16
C SER A 2 -18.47 7.97 11.95
N ALA A 3 -18.60 8.85 10.94
CA ALA A 3 -17.71 8.86 9.79
C ALA A 3 -16.24 9.00 10.23
N ALA A 4 -15.98 9.83 11.25
CA ALA A 4 -14.65 10.03 11.79
C ALA A 4 -14.04 8.73 12.37
N ALA A 5 -14.84 7.89 13.05
CA ALA A 5 -14.35 6.63 13.59
C ALA A 5 -13.93 5.64 12.51
N VAL A 6 -14.69 5.55 11.41
CA VAL A 6 -14.38 4.68 10.27
C VAL A 6 -13.11 5.16 9.56
N VAL A 7 -12.99 6.46 9.33
CA VAL A 7 -11.82 7.08 8.70
C VAL A 7 -10.56 6.87 9.57
N TRP A 8 -10.67 7.06 10.89
CA TRP A 8 -9.57 6.83 11.83
C TRP A 8 -9.10 5.37 11.82
N LEU A 9 -10.03 4.42 11.92
CA LEU A 9 -9.69 2.99 11.90
C LEU A 9 -9.13 2.53 10.54
N SER A 10 -9.56 3.15 9.43
CA SER A 10 -8.97 2.91 8.11
C SER A 10 -7.50 3.35 8.07
N MET A 11 -7.19 4.52 8.63
CA MET A 11 -5.82 5.02 8.75
C MET A 11 -4.96 4.07 9.59
N LEU A 12 -5.48 3.61 10.75
CA LEU A 12 -4.77 2.65 11.59
C LEU A 12 -4.48 1.33 10.85
N GLY A 13 -5.45 0.80 10.09
CA GLY A 13 -5.25 -0.43 9.32
C GLY A 13 -4.20 -0.30 8.22
N ALA A 14 -4.05 0.88 7.62
CA ALA A 14 -3.06 1.18 6.59
C ALA A 14 -1.73 1.71 7.15
N LEU A 15 -1.60 1.89 8.46
CA LEU A 15 -0.49 2.62 9.08
C LEU A 15 0.87 2.09 8.62
N VAL A 16 1.06 0.77 8.64
CA VAL A 16 2.36 0.15 8.31
C VAL A 16 2.78 0.41 6.87
N VAL A 17 1.86 0.26 5.91
CA VAL A 17 2.15 0.56 4.48
C VAL A 17 2.58 2.01 4.33
N ASN A 18 1.92 2.91 5.05
CA ASN A 18 2.15 4.33 4.95
C ASN A 18 3.51 4.76 5.51
N ILE A 19 3.93 4.16 6.64
CA ILE A 19 5.18 4.52 7.33
C ILE A 19 6.35 3.62 6.94
N GLN A 20 6.14 2.66 6.07
CA GLN A 20 7.10 1.61 5.70
C GLN A 20 8.52 2.11 5.42
N PRO A 21 8.75 3.20 4.66
CA PRO A 21 10.10 3.67 4.38
C PRO A 21 10.91 3.95 5.64
N MET A 22 10.36 4.76 6.54
CA MET A 22 11.03 5.13 7.78
C MET A 22 11.13 3.97 8.76
N PHE A 23 10.13 3.08 8.77
CA PHE A 23 10.13 1.89 9.62
C PHE A 23 11.23 0.91 9.21
N LEU A 24 11.40 0.64 7.92
CA LEU A 24 12.48 -0.22 7.41
C LEU A 24 13.85 0.44 7.54
N GLY A 25 13.93 1.77 7.32
CA GLY A 25 15.11 2.55 7.60
C GLY A 25 15.58 2.39 9.05
N ALA A 26 14.66 2.56 9.99
CA ALA A 26 14.92 2.37 11.42
C ALA A 26 15.36 0.94 11.76
N ILE A 27 14.73 -0.08 11.18
CA ILE A 27 15.14 -1.49 11.36
C ILE A 27 16.58 -1.70 10.86
N SER A 28 16.91 -1.15 9.69
CA SER A 28 18.26 -1.24 9.14
C SER A 28 19.30 -0.60 10.04
N GLU A 29 18.98 0.58 10.56
CA GLU A 29 19.91 1.33 11.43
C GLU A 29 20.12 0.68 12.78
N VAL A 30 19.04 0.19 13.42
CA VAL A 30 19.10 -0.40 14.75
C VAL A 30 19.65 -1.84 14.75
N TYR A 31 19.27 -2.66 13.76
CA TYR A 31 19.62 -4.09 13.75
C TYR A 31 20.68 -4.47 12.72
N GLY A 32 21.04 -3.56 11.79
CA GLY A 32 22.05 -3.83 10.77
C GLY A 32 21.63 -4.88 9.74
N PHE A 33 20.33 -5.10 9.55
CA PHE A 33 19.83 -6.07 8.58
C PHE A 33 20.11 -5.62 7.16
N ASP A 34 20.47 -6.56 6.31
CA ASP A 34 20.71 -6.31 4.90
C ASP A 34 19.39 -6.07 4.11
N ALA A 35 19.52 -5.63 2.85
CA ALA A 35 18.38 -5.28 2.03
C ALA A 35 17.45 -6.47 1.75
N ALA A 36 17.99 -7.69 1.62
CA ALA A 36 17.18 -8.89 1.43
C ALA A 36 16.34 -9.18 2.68
N GLN A 37 16.95 -9.10 3.87
CA GLN A 37 16.26 -9.28 5.14
C GLN A 37 15.16 -8.22 5.33
N LEU A 38 15.45 -6.95 5.04
CA LEU A 38 14.46 -5.87 5.08
C LEU A 38 13.31 -6.11 4.11
N GLY A 39 13.62 -6.52 2.88
CA GLY A 39 12.64 -6.85 1.86
C GLY A 39 11.72 -7.99 2.28
N PHE A 40 12.26 -9.05 2.88
CA PHE A 40 11.45 -10.16 3.39
C PHE A 40 10.64 -9.80 4.63
N ILE A 41 11.13 -8.96 5.55
CA ILE A 41 10.35 -8.46 6.69
C ILE A 41 9.16 -7.65 6.18
N SER A 42 9.40 -6.73 5.26
CA SER A 42 8.34 -5.95 4.59
C SER A 42 7.34 -6.86 3.88
N GLY A 43 7.83 -7.78 3.07
CA GLY A 43 7.01 -8.72 2.32
C GLY A 43 6.20 -9.66 3.22
N ALA A 44 6.76 -10.11 4.34
CA ALA A 44 6.05 -10.93 5.32
C ALA A 44 4.90 -10.14 5.97
N GLU A 45 5.15 -8.90 6.35
CA GLU A 45 4.13 -8.03 6.93
C GLU A 45 2.99 -7.75 5.95
N LEU A 46 3.30 -7.31 4.74
CA LEU A 46 2.29 -7.02 3.71
C LEU A 46 1.62 -8.31 3.20
N GLY A 47 2.37 -9.41 3.13
CA GLY A 47 1.85 -10.75 2.82
C GLY A 47 0.86 -11.26 3.88
N GLY A 48 1.15 -11.01 5.16
CA GLY A 48 0.21 -11.28 6.26
C GLY A 48 -1.11 -10.52 6.06
N GLY A 49 -1.05 -9.24 5.71
CA GLY A 49 -2.22 -8.42 5.36
C GLY A 49 -2.97 -8.93 4.13
N CYS A 50 -2.26 -9.39 3.10
CA CYS A 50 -2.85 -10.02 1.92
C CYS A 50 -3.65 -11.27 2.30
N ILE A 51 -3.05 -12.18 3.07
CA ILE A 51 -3.71 -13.41 3.53
C ILE A 51 -4.93 -13.06 4.40
N ALA A 52 -4.83 -12.09 5.31
CA ALA A 52 -5.95 -11.63 6.12
C ALA A 52 -7.11 -11.13 5.25
N SER A 53 -6.80 -10.37 4.20
CA SER A 53 -7.80 -9.84 3.24
C SER A 53 -8.47 -10.95 2.42
N LEU A 54 -7.71 -11.96 1.98
CA LEU A 54 -8.27 -13.13 1.28
C LEU A 54 -9.17 -13.95 2.20
N LEU A 55 -8.73 -14.18 3.44
CA LEU A 55 -9.52 -14.89 4.44
C LEU A 55 -10.75 -14.10 4.85
N ALA A 56 -10.76 -12.77 4.67
CA ALA A 56 -11.94 -11.94 4.96
C ALA A 56 -13.17 -12.37 4.17
N LEU A 57 -13.02 -12.91 2.97
CA LEU A 57 -14.11 -13.49 2.18
C LEU A 57 -14.85 -14.62 2.95
N TYR A 58 -14.12 -15.32 3.82
CA TYR A 58 -14.64 -16.44 4.61
C TYR A 58 -15.23 -16.00 5.95
N TRP A 59 -14.52 -15.17 6.71
CA TRP A 59 -14.90 -14.86 8.08
C TRP A 59 -15.80 -13.63 8.20
N PHE A 60 -15.79 -12.70 7.23
CA PHE A 60 -16.60 -11.48 7.26
C PHE A 60 -18.12 -11.77 7.44
N PRO A 61 -18.74 -12.72 6.71
CA PRO A 61 -20.15 -13.02 6.88
C PRO A 61 -20.47 -13.90 8.10
N ARG A 62 -19.47 -14.52 8.73
CA ARG A 62 -19.66 -15.54 9.76
C ARG A 62 -19.33 -15.09 11.17
N LEU A 63 -18.42 -14.11 11.32
CA LEU A 63 -17.90 -13.68 12.61
C LEU A 63 -18.49 -12.35 13.07
N ASN A 64 -18.47 -12.14 14.38
CA ASN A 64 -18.86 -10.86 14.96
C ASN A 64 -17.73 -9.83 14.71
N LEU A 65 -17.96 -8.92 13.75
CA LEU A 65 -16.97 -7.93 13.32
C LEU A 65 -16.49 -7.02 14.45
N SER A 66 -17.38 -6.67 15.40
CA SER A 66 -16.99 -5.84 16.54
C SER A 66 -16.00 -6.54 17.48
N LYS A 67 -16.19 -7.85 17.73
CA LYS A 67 -15.24 -8.66 18.49
C LYS A 67 -13.92 -8.80 17.72
N LEU A 68 -14.01 -9.04 16.42
CA LEU A 68 -12.85 -9.23 15.55
C LEU A 68 -11.98 -7.97 15.47
N ILE A 69 -12.60 -6.78 15.37
CA ILE A 69 -11.88 -5.50 15.47
C ILE A 69 -11.14 -5.39 16.81
N SER A 70 -11.78 -5.78 17.93
CA SER A 70 -11.11 -5.76 19.24
C SER A 70 -9.89 -6.67 19.27
N VAL A 71 -10.03 -7.90 18.78
CA VAL A 71 -8.91 -8.85 18.72
C VAL A 71 -7.80 -8.29 17.82
N ALA A 72 -8.15 -7.77 16.65
CA ALA A 72 -7.19 -7.17 15.72
C ALA A 72 -6.43 -6.00 16.35
N LEU A 73 -7.10 -5.13 17.08
CA LEU A 73 -6.46 -4.02 17.81
C LEU A 73 -5.54 -4.53 18.93
N VAL A 74 -5.97 -5.53 19.73
CA VAL A 74 -5.12 -6.14 20.77
C VAL A 74 -3.85 -6.73 20.14
N VAL A 75 -4.00 -7.53 19.08
CA VAL A 75 -2.85 -8.13 18.38
C VAL A 75 -1.93 -7.06 17.82
N SER A 76 -2.47 -5.99 17.24
CA SER A 76 -1.67 -4.90 16.69
C SER A 76 -0.91 -4.14 17.79
N VAL A 77 -1.54 -3.88 18.94
CA VAL A 77 -0.89 -3.23 20.09
C VAL A 77 0.23 -4.13 20.63
N VAL A 78 -0.09 -5.39 20.94
CA VAL A 78 0.90 -6.35 21.49
C VAL A 78 2.04 -6.58 20.50
N GLY A 79 1.73 -6.79 19.22
CA GLY A 79 2.73 -7.00 18.17
C GLY A 79 3.71 -5.83 18.06
N ASN A 80 3.23 -4.58 18.12
CA ASN A 80 4.09 -3.40 18.11
C ASN A 80 4.92 -3.29 19.41
N LEU A 81 4.39 -3.63 20.57
CA LEU A 81 5.15 -3.63 21.83
C LEU A 81 6.19 -4.74 21.91
N VAL A 82 5.95 -5.88 21.26
CA VAL A 82 6.89 -7.01 21.21
C VAL A 82 7.97 -6.81 20.13
N THR A 83 7.71 -6.01 19.11
CA THR A 83 8.65 -5.76 17.99
C THR A 83 10.06 -5.40 18.44
N PRO A 84 10.32 -4.48 19.41
CA PRO A 84 11.69 -4.16 19.83
C PRO A 84 12.39 -5.29 20.58
N MET A 85 11.65 -6.28 21.09
CA MET A 85 12.20 -7.46 21.75
C MET A 85 12.65 -8.54 20.75
N ALA A 86 12.18 -8.45 19.51
CA ALA A 86 12.50 -9.35 18.42
C ALA A 86 13.80 -8.91 17.71
N THR A 87 14.95 -9.16 18.35
CA THR A 87 16.27 -8.68 17.90
C THR A 87 16.90 -9.54 16.79
N THR A 88 16.37 -10.73 16.52
CA THR A 88 16.85 -11.59 15.43
C THR A 88 15.96 -11.43 14.20
N TYR A 89 16.55 -11.61 13.00
CA TYR A 89 15.82 -11.57 11.73
C TYR A 89 14.56 -12.44 11.75
N THR A 90 14.70 -13.72 12.16
CA THR A 90 13.58 -14.68 12.16
C THR A 90 12.48 -14.27 13.14
N SER A 91 12.84 -13.82 14.35
CA SER A 91 11.87 -13.39 15.35
C SER A 91 11.10 -12.15 14.88
N LEU A 92 11.80 -11.17 14.30
CA LEU A 92 11.16 -9.96 13.78
C LEU A 92 10.22 -10.27 12.60
N LEU A 93 10.65 -11.11 11.67
CA LEU A 93 9.82 -11.55 10.54
C LEU A 93 8.52 -12.21 11.02
N ILE A 94 8.62 -13.15 11.99
CA ILE A 94 7.44 -13.84 12.53
C ILE A 94 6.52 -12.84 13.26
N VAL A 95 7.08 -11.97 14.10
CA VAL A 95 6.29 -10.97 14.85
C VAL A 95 5.54 -10.04 13.88
N ARG A 96 6.21 -9.52 12.86
CA ARG A 96 5.59 -8.62 11.88
C ARG A 96 4.53 -9.33 11.03
N PHE A 97 4.82 -10.54 10.56
CA PHE A 97 3.86 -11.36 9.83
C PHE A 97 2.59 -11.64 10.66
N CYS A 98 2.75 -12.10 11.92
CA CYS A 98 1.60 -12.39 12.79
C CYS A 98 0.83 -11.12 13.16
N THR A 99 1.52 -10.00 13.38
CA THR A 99 0.89 -8.70 13.67
C THR A 99 0.03 -8.25 12.50
N ALA A 100 0.49 -8.42 11.27
CA ALA A 100 -0.29 -8.08 10.10
C ALA A 100 -1.42 -9.08 9.83
N LEU A 101 -1.13 -10.38 9.90
CA LEU A 101 -2.11 -11.44 9.61
C LEU A 101 -3.32 -11.41 10.55
N PHE A 102 -3.10 -11.23 11.84
CA PHE A 102 -4.17 -11.28 12.86
C PHE A 102 -4.57 -9.89 13.40
N GLY A 103 -3.82 -8.85 13.08
CA GLY A 103 -4.02 -7.48 13.55
C GLY A 103 -4.37 -6.52 12.42
N THR A 104 -3.38 -5.77 11.93
CA THR A 104 -3.60 -4.65 11.01
C THR A 104 -4.30 -5.05 9.72
N GLY A 105 -3.97 -6.20 9.13
CA GLY A 105 -4.62 -6.70 7.90
C GLY A 105 -6.09 -7.03 8.11
N VAL A 106 -6.43 -7.67 9.25
CA VAL A 106 -7.84 -7.94 9.62
C VAL A 106 -8.59 -6.63 9.83
N LEU A 107 -8.01 -5.68 10.57
CA LEU A 107 -8.60 -4.37 10.81
C LEU A 107 -8.88 -3.65 9.48
N TYR A 108 -7.88 -3.58 8.61
CA TYR A 108 -8.00 -2.92 7.31
C TYR A 108 -9.08 -3.54 6.43
N ALA A 109 -9.09 -4.88 6.32
CA ALA A 109 -10.09 -5.60 5.52
C ALA A 109 -11.52 -5.35 6.02
N ILE A 110 -11.74 -5.36 7.35
CA ILE A 110 -13.06 -5.06 7.94
C ILE A 110 -13.49 -3.63 7.60
N ILE A 111 -12.62 -2.66 7.84
CA ILE A 111 -12.98 -1.24 7.72
C ILE A 111 -13.23 -0.87 6.26
N LEU A 112 -12.45 -1.38 5.30
CA LEU A 112 -12.73 -1.19 3.87
C LEU A 112 -14.08 -1.79 3.48
N GLY A 113 -14.40 -2.98 3.98
CA GLY A 113 -15.71 -3.62 3.78
C GLY A 113 -16.86 -2.81 4.37
N VAL A 114 -16.66 -2.20 5.55
CA VAL A 114 -17.65 -1.31 6.19
C VAL A 114 -17.83 -0.03 5.37
N ILE A 115 -16.75 0.63 4.94
CA ILE A 115 -16.83 1.84 4.11
C ILE A 115 -17.59 1.56 2.81
N GLY A 116 -17.29 0.42 2.17
CA GLY A 116 -17.94 0.03 0.90
C GLY A 116 -19.47 -0.12 0.99
N GLN A 117 -20.00 -0.37 2.19
CA GLN A 117 -21.45 -0.52 2.45
C GLN A 117 -22.13 0.79 2.87
N MET A 118 -21.38 1.88 3.10
CA MET A 118 -21.94 3.15 3.54
C MET A 118 -22.47 4.00 2.38
N GLN A 119 -23.51 4.82 2.64
CA GLN A 119 -24.13 5.67 1.60
C GLN A 119 -23.17 6.70 1.00
N ASN A 120 -22.25 7.25 1.80
CA ASN A 120 -21.26 8.27 1.36
C ASN A 120 -19.86 7.68 1.22
N ARG A 121 -19.78 6.45 0.69
CA ARG A 121 -18.52 5.68 0.61
C ARG A 121 -17.40 6.45 -0.12
N GLU A 122 -17.71 7.19 -1.20
CA GLU A 122 -16.73 7.96 -1.96
C GLU A 122 -16.08 9.06 -1.09
N LYS A 123 -16.90 9.78 -0.30
CA LYS A 123 -16.39 10.79 0.65
C LYS A 123 -15.55 10.18 1.76
N LEU A 124 -15.97 9.00 2.26
CA LEU A 124 -15.25 8.30 3.32
C LEU A 124 -13.90 7.77 2.82
N PHE A 125 -13.85 7.16 1.63
CA PHE A 125 -12.58 6.77 1.02
C PHE A 125 -11.65 7.96 0.80
N ALA A 126 -12.17 9.08 0.26
CA ALA A 126 -11.37 10.29 0.08
C ALA A 126 -10.85 10.83 1.42
N SER A 127 -11.70 10.89 2.45
CA SER A 127 -11.29 11.32 3.80
C SER A 127 -10.25 10.38 4.42
N ALA A 128 -10.39 9.07 4.21
CA ALA A 128 -9.43 8.08 4.67
C ALA A 128 -8.06 8.28 4.00
N ILE A 129 -8.03 8.49 2.68
CA ILE A 129 -6.79 8.76 1.94
C ILE A 129 -6.13 10.05 2.43
N ILE A 130 -6.90 11.13 2.62
CA ILE A 130 -6.36 12.39 3.16
C ILE A 130 -5.72 12.17 4.53
N LEU A 131 -6.42 11.48 5.45
CA LEU A 131 -5.88 11.20 6.77
C LEU A 131 -4.65 10.30 6.72
N GLN A 132 -4.61 9.32 5.82
CA GLN A 132 -3.44 8.48 5.59
C GLN A 132 -2.24 9.31 5.11
N VAL A 133 -2.41 10.20 4.13
CA VAL A 133 -1.33 11.09 3.64
C VAL A 133 -0.83 12.01 4.75
N VAL A 134 -1.74 12.59 5.54
CA VAL A 134 -1.35 13.41 6.70
C VAL A 134 -0.58 12.58 7.73
N SER A 135 -1.02 11.35 8.02
CA SER A 135 -0.33 10.46 8.97
C SER A 135 1.06 10.07 8.48
N VAL A 136 1.24 9.84 7.16
CA VAL A 136 2.56 9.63 6.55
C VAL A 136 3.47 10.81 6.84
N ALA A 137 3.03 12.03 6.50
CA ALA A 137 3.85 13.23 6.69
C ALA A 137 4.25 13.43 8.15
N VAL A 138 3.29 13.30 9.09
CA VAL A 138 3.56 13.42 10.53
C VAL A 138 4.53 12.34 11.00
N PHE A 139 4.35 11.10 10.57
CA PHE A 139 5.20 9.99 10.99
C PHE A 139 6.62 10.12 10.43
N MET A 140 6.76 10.56 9.17
CA MET A 140 8.06 10.82 8.54
C MET A 140 8.87 11.88 9.30
N LEU A 141 8.20 12.90 9.84
CA LEU A 141 8.84 13.95 10.62
C LEU A 141 9.19 13.53 12.06
N LEU A 142 8.40 12.64 12.66
CA LEU A 142 8.61 12.22 14.05
C LEU A 142 9.59 11.05 14.19
N THR A 143 9.72 10.20 13.17
CA THR A 143 10.51 8.97 13.27
C THR A 143 11.99 9.22 13.59
N PRO A 144 12.69 10.21 12.99
CA PRO A 144 14.09 10.46 13.29
C PRO A 144 14.34 10.71 14.79
N GLU A 145 13.51 11.55 15.42
CA GLU A 145 13.61 11.85 16.86
C GLU A 145 13.36 10.61 17.73
N LEU A 146 12.43 9.75 17.31
CA LEU A 146 12.06 8.53 18.05
C LEU A 146 13.13 7.43 17.97
N ILE A 147 14.07 7.53 17.03
CA ILE A 147 15.18 6.59 16.83
C ILE A 147 16.49 7.15 17.41
N SER A 148 16.54 8.41 17.82
CA SER A 148 17.76 9.08 18.28
C SER A 148 18.53 8.36 19.39
N GLU A 149 17.86 7.44 20.10
CA GLU A 149 18.47 6.57 21.14
C GLU A 149 18.96 5.21 20.60
N GLY A 150 18.98 5.00 19.27
CA GLY A 150 19.40 3.72 18.67
C GLY A 150 18.47 2.54 18.98
N SER A 151 17.20 2.82 19.23
CA SER A 151 16.21 1.80 19.62
C SER A 151 14.90 1.96 18.85
N MET A 152 14.32 0.85 18.40
CA MET A 152 12.98 0.80 17.82
C MET A 152 11.84 1.10 18.80
N THR A 153 12.15 1.21 20.09
CA THR A 153 11.14 1.27 21.17
C THR A 153 10.26 2.52 21.05
N GLY A 154 10.81 3.67 20.67
CA GLY A 154 10.05 4.93 20.49
C GLY A 154 9.01 4.79 19.38
N VAL A 155 9.45 4.38 18.19
CA VAL A 155 8.60 4.19 17.01
C VAL A 155 7.48 3.19 17.28
N THR A 156 7.83 2.02 17.82
CA THR A 156 6.87 0.93 18.05
C THR A 156 5.88 1.25 19.18
N ARG A 157 6.29 2.01 20.21
CA ARG A 157 5.38 2.52 21.25
C ARG A 157 4.40 3.54 20.67
N LEU A 158 4.85 4.45 19.78
CA LEU A 158 3.95 5.36 19.09
C LEU A 158 2.92 4.57 18.23
N MET A 159 3.38 3.56 17.48
CA MET A 159 2.48 2.69 16.72
C MET A 159 1.48 1.98 17.64
N ALA A 160 1.92 1.43 18.76
CA ALA A 160 1.05 0.76 19.73
C ALA A 160 0.02 1.72 20.33
N ALA A 161 0.42 2.95 20.70
CA ALA A 161 -0.47 3.97 21.22
C ALA A 161 -1.53 4.40 20.19
N LEU A 162 -1.13 4.58 18.92
CA LEU A 162 -2.06 4.85 17.83
C LEU A 162 -3.06 3.69 17.67
N MET A 163 -2.61 2.43 17.66
CA MET A 163 -3.49 1.27 17.59
C MET A 163 -4.44 1.19 18.79
N ALA A 164 -3.96 1.51 20.00
CA ALA A 164 -4.79 1.56 21.21
C ALA A 164 -5.91 2.61 21.11
N SER A 165 -5.68 3.76 20.44
CA SER A 165 -6.72 4.75 20.19
C SER A 165 -7.90 4.20 19.38
N GLY A 166 -7.67 3.12 18.63
CA GLY A 166 -8.70 2.41 17.87
C GLY A 166 -9.81 1.83 18.75
N PHE A 167 -9.53 1.49 20.03
CA PHE A 167 -10.56 1.04 20.97
C PHE A 167 -11.57 2.13 21.28
N TYR A 168 -11.13 3.38 21.36
CA TYR A 168 -12.06 4.51 21.52
C TYR A 168 -12.91 4.70 20.26
N ALA A 169 -12.28 4.74 19.09
CA ALA A 169 -12.98 4.90 17.81
C ALA A 169 -13.99 3.77 17.56
N LYS A 170 -13.66 2.53 17.92
CA LYS A 170 -14.55 1.37 17.80
C LYS A 170 -15.90 1.56 18.50
N ASN A 171 -15.95 2.25 19.64
CA ASN A 171 -17.20 2.46 20.39
C ASN A 171 -18.24 3.28 19.60
N TYR A 172 -17.81 4.02 18.58
CA TYR A 172 -18.68 4.80 17.71
C TYR A 172 -19.05 4.05 16.40
N LEU A 173 -18.61 2.79 16.26
CA LEU A 173 -19.01 1.95 15.14
C LEU A 173 -20.31 1.22 15.44
N VAL A 174 -21.32 1.47 14.63
CA VAL A 174 -22.52 0.62 14.58
C VAL A 174 -22.36 -0.30 13.38
N ILE A 175 -21.88 -1.51 13.61
CA ILE A 175 -21.70 -2.51 12.55
C ILE A 175 -23.02 -3.23 12.39
N VAL A 176 -23.76 -2.91 11.33
CA VAL A 176 -24.93 -3.67 10.93
C VAL A 176 -24.43 -4.92 10.20
N SER A 177 -24.55 -6.08 10.86
CA SER A 177 -24.25 -7.35 10.23
C SER A 177 -25.31 -7.64 9.16
N HIS A 178 -25.05 -7.24 7.93
CA HIS A 178 -25.82 -7.77 6.81
C HIS A 178 -25.25 -9.16 6.51
N ARG A 179 -26.07 -10.19 6.73
CA ARG A 179 -25.83 -11.50 6.14
C ARG A 179 -25.70 -11.29 4.64
N ALA A 180 -24.48 -11.42 4.13
CA ALA A 180 -24.28 -11.49 2.69
C ALA A 180 -25.13 -12.66 2.19
N SER A 181 -26.00 -12.39 1.22
CA SER A 181 -26.70 -13.44 0.49
C SER A 181 -25.66 -14.43 -0.04
N ASP A 182 -25.87 -15.70 0.22
CA ASP A 182 -25.08 -16.83 -0.27
C ASP A 182 -25.11 -16.91 -1.80
N HIS A 183 -24.45 -16.01 -2.49
CA HIS A 183 -24.29 -16.04 -3.94
C HIS A 183 -22.94 -16.66 -4.29
N ALA A 184 -23.01 -18.00 -4.43
CA ALA A 184 -22.19 -18.81 -5.35
C ALA A 184 -20.73 -18.39 -5.56
N ALA A 185 -19.90 -18.43 -4.51
CA ALA A 185 -18.47 -18.11 -4.60
C ALA A 185 -17.60 -19.22 -5.22
N SER A 186 -18.16 -20.40 -5.57
CA SER A 186 -17.29 -21.59 -5.69
C SER A 186 -17.01 -22.14 -7.09
N LYS A 187 -17.76 -21.86 -8.14
CA LYS A 187 -17.62 -22.65 -9.38
C LYS A 187 -16.92 -22.00 -10.60
N SER A 188 -16.49 -20.73 -10.55
CA SER A 188 -15.92 -20.08 -11.74
C SER A 188 -14.71 -19.17 -11.52
N LEU A 189 -14.08 -19.20 -10.33
CA LEU A 189 -12.91 -18.35 -10.07
C LEU A 189 -11.73 -18.71 -11.00
N GLY A 190 -11.52 -20.00 -11.25
CA GLY A 190 -10.48 -20.46 -12.18
C GLY A 190 -10.66 -19.94 -13.60
N LEU A 191 -11.89 -19.97 -14.13
CA LEU A 191 -12.18 -19.46 -15.48
C LEU A 191 -12.03 -17.93 -15.57
N LEU A 192 -12.27 -17.21 -14.48
CA LEU A 192 -12.19 -15.74 -14.41
C LEU A 192 -10.75 -15.26 -14.44
N LEU A 193 -9.81 -16.06 -13.90
CA LEU A 193 -8.38 -15.75 -13.90
C LEU A 193 -7.68 -16.07 -15.22
N TRP A 194 -8.32 -16.83 -16.11
CA TRP A 194 -7.81 -17.10 -17.45
C TRP A 194 -8.30 -16.04 -18.46
N GLY A 195 -7.38 -15.50 -19.25
CA GLY A 195 -7.69 -14.50 -20.26
C GLY A 195 -7.49 -13.04 -19.81
N LEU A 196 -8.20 -12.13 -20.46
CA LEU A 196 -8.07 -10.68 -20.23
C LEU A 196 -8.29 -10.23 -18.77
N PRO A 197 -9.26 -10.77 -18.01
CA PRO A 197 -9.44 -10.39 -16.62
C PRO A 197 -8.24 -10.71 -15.72
N GLY A 198 -7.68 -11.91 -15.87
CA GLY A 198 -6.48 -12.32 -15.13
C GLY A 198 -5.25 -11.51 -15.50
N LEU A 199 -5.09 -11.21 -16.81
CA LEU A 199 -4.02 -10.31 -17.27
C LEU A 199 -4.16 -8.90 -16.69
N ALA A 200 -5.38 -8.39 -16.53
CA ALA A 200 -5.61 -7.08 -15.92
C ALA A 200 -5.21 -7.05 -14.44
N LEU A 201 -5.51 -8.12 -13.69
CA LEU A 201 -5.05 -8.26 -12.30
C LEU A 201 -3.52 -8.43 -12.22
N LEU A 202 -2.93 -9.19 -13.15
CA LEU A 202 -1.47 -9.33 -13.22
C LEU A 202 -0.79 -8.00 -13.53
N GLY A 203 -1.38 -7.18 -14.40
CA GLY A 203 -0.94 -5.80 -14.66
C GLY A 203 -0.99 -4.93 -13.40
N LEU A 204 -2.03 -5.08 -12.55
CA LEU A 204 -2.12 -4.39 -11.26
C LEU A 204 -1.04 -4.88 -10.29
N VAL A 205 -0.83 -6.20 -10.19
CA VAL A 205 0.26 -6.76 -9.37
C VAL A 205 1.61 -6.20 -9.81
N ALA A 206 1.91 -6.18 -11.13
CA ALA A 206 3.16 -5.63 -11.65
C ALA A 206 3.30 -4.12 -11.36
N PHE A 207 2.20 -3.36 -11.42
CA PHE A 207 2.17 -1.95 -11.04
C PHE A 207 2.56 -1.76 -9.58
N ASP A 208 1.92 -2.51 -8.69
CA ASP A 208 2.13 -2.40 -7.24
C ASP A 208 3.51 -2.96 -6.81
N VAL A 209 4.05 -3.97 -7.52
CA VAL A 209 5.45 -4.41 -7.37
C VAL A 209 6.40 -3.25 -7.68
N GLY A 210 6.17 -2.50 -8.75
CA GLY A 210 6.99 -1.34 -9.09
C GLY A 210 6.95 -0.25 -8.02
N ILE A 211 5.75 0.11 -7.56
CA ILE A 211 5.58 1.11 -6.49
C ILE A 211 6.28 0.67 -5.21
N SER A 212 6.01 -0.54 -4.74
CA SER A 212 6.48 -1.02 -3.44
C SER A 212 7.98 -1.34 -3.41
N SER A 213 8.58 -1.70 -4.55
CA SER A 213 10.03 -1.88 -4.67
C SER A 213 10.80 -0.61 -4.32
N ILE A 214 10.34 0.56 -4.77
CA ILE A 214 10.93 1.85 -4.38
C ILE A 214 10.46 2.25 -2.99
N TRP A 215 9.14 2.17 -2.72
CA TRP A 215 8.56 2.70 -1.50
C TRP A 215 9.19 2.10 -0.24
N ALA A 216 9.47 0.79 -0.24
CA ALA A 216 10.10 0.13 0.89
C ALA A 216 11.52 0.63 1.19
N PHE A 217 12.28 1.00 0.18
CA PHE A 217 13.69 1.39 0.31
C PHE A 217 13.93 2.87 0.04
N VAL A 218 12.87 3.67 -0.13
CA VAL A 218 13.03 5.08 -0.53
C VAL A 218 13.82 5.89 0.50
N GLU A 219 13.69 5.60 1.79
CA GLU A 219 14.52 6.24 2.82
C GLU A 219 16.01 5.86 2.66
N ARG A 220 16.30 4.59 2.38
CA ARG A 220 17.67 4.12 2.10
C ARG A 220 18.25 4.74 0.82
N LEU A 221 17.43 4.98 -0.20
CA LEU A 221 17.83 5.75 -1.39
C LEU A 221 18.20 7.20 -1.03
N GLY A 222 17.50 7.82 -0.07
CA GLY A 222 17.86 9.12 0.48
C GLY A 222 19.23 9.11 1.18
N ALA A 223 19.44 8.09 2.03
CA ALA A 223 20.73 7.91 2.71
C ALA A 223 21.89 7.67 1.71
N GLU A 224 21.67 6.91 0.63
CA GLU A 224 22.64 6.71 -0.44
C GLU A 224 22.92 8.00 -1.23
N ALA A 225 21.92 8.88 -1.36
CA ALA A 225 22.09 10.23 -1.91
C ALA A 225 22.81 11.21 -0.95
N GLY A 226 23.26 10.74 0.22
CA GLY A 226 23.95 11.52 1.23
C GLY A 226 23.07 12.35 2.14
N LEU A 227 21.76 12.06 2.21
CA LEU A 227 20.82 12.77 3.07
C LEU A 227 20.81 12.16 4.47
N SER A 228 20.65 13.02 5.48
CA SER A 228 20.33 12.57 6.84
C SER A 228 18.93 11.96 6.91
N MET A 229 18.62 11.24 7.99
CA MET A 229 17.28 10.71 8.20
C MET A 229 16.23 11.83 8.31
N ASP A 230 16.59 12.96 8.93
CA ASP A 230 15.74 14.16 9.02
C ASP A 230 15.44 14.75 7.64
N ASP A 231 16.49 14.95 6.83
CA ASP A 231 16.36 15.49 5.47
C ASP A 231 15.53 14.54 4.57
N SER A 232 15.77 13.24 4.69
CA SER A 232 14.99 12.21 4.00
C SER A 232 13.53 12.24 4.43
N GLY A 233 13.27 12.34 5.74
CA GLY A 233 11.92 12.45 6.31
C GLY A 233 11.17 13.67 5.79
N LEU A 234 11.83 14.83 5.76
CA LEU A 234 11.26 16.07 5.23
C LEU A 234 10.98 15.97 3.72
N ALA A 235 11.91 15.41 2.94
CA ALA A 235 11.72 15.20 1.51
C ALA A 235 10.58 14.21 1.20
N LEU A 236 10.47 13.15 1.99
CA LEU A 236 9.38 12.16 1.88
C LEU A 236 8.02 12.79 2.23
N ALA A 237 7.95 13.60 3.29
CA ALA A 237 6.74 14.31 3.66
C ALA A 237 6.29 15.29 2.57
N ALA A 238 7.22 16.11 2.06
CA ALA A 238 6.95 17.07 0.99
C ALA A 238 6.55 16.36 -0.32
N GLY A 239 7.32 15.34 -0.72
CA GLY A 239 7.06 14.56 -1.94
C GLY A 239 5.74 13.78 -1.88
N SER A 240 5.39 13.22 -0.72
CA SER A 240 4.09 12.55 -0.53
C SER A 240 2.92 13.53 -0.67
N GLY A 241 3.08 14.78 -0.22
CA GLY A 241 2.10 15.85 -0.42
C GLY A 241 1.81 16.13 -1.90
N ILE A 242 2.83 16.04 -2.78
CA ILE A 242 2.66 16.17 -4.24
C ILE A 242 1.74 15.07 -4.79
N GLY A 243 1.71 13.90 -4.17
CA GLY A 243 0.82 12.80 -4.56
C GLY A 243 -0.67 13.16 -4.54
N VAL A 244 -1.10 14.09 -3.68
CA VAL A 244 -2.47 14.60 -3.64
C VAL A 244 -2.86 15.26 -4.95
N LEU A 245 -1.91 15.95 -5.61
CA LEU A 245 -2.14 16.56 -6.92
C LEU A 245 -2.42 15.50 -8.00
N GLY A 246 -1.79 14.32 -7.91
CA GLY A 246 -2.06 13.21 -8.82
C GLY A 246 -3.52 12.74 -8.75
N ALA A 247 -4.03 12.53 -7.54
CA ALA A 247 -5.43 12.16 -7.32
C ALA A 247 -6.39 13.27 -7.77
N PHE A 248 -6.05 14.54 -7.48
CA PHE A 248 -6.82 15.70 -7.93
C PHE A 248 -6.90 15.77 -9.46
N PHE A 249 -5.77 15.65 -10.17
CA PHE A 249 -5.75 15.67 -11.63
C PHE A 249 -6.49 14.49 -12.24
N ALA A 250 -6.43 13.30 -11.62
CA ALA A 250 -7.21 12.14 -12.05
C ALA A 250 -8.71 12.41 -11.94
N ALA A 251 -9.17 12.97 -10.82
CA ALA A 251 -10.56 13.35 -10.60
C ALA A 251 -11.03 14.47 -11.55
N TYR A 252 -10.21 15.51 -11.74
CA TYR A 252 -10.50 16.62 -12.64
C TYR A 252 -10.59 16.19 -14.09
N LEU A 253 -9.64 15.37 -14.54
CA LEU A 253 -9.60 14.89 -15.93
C LEU A 253 -10.72 13.86 -16.19
N GLY A 254 -11.01 13.02 -15.20
CA GLY A 254 -12.02 11.95 -15.32
C GLY A 254 -11.80 11.12 -16.58
N MET A 255 -12.84 10.96 -17.38
CA MET A 255 -12.80 10.19 -18.64
C MET A 255 -12.63 11.05 -19.90
N ARG A 256 -12.36 12.36 -19.78
CA ARG A 256 -12.27 13.29 -20.91
C ARG A 256 -11.23 12.86 -21.96
N TRP A 257 -10.12 12.30 -21.53
CA TRP A 257 -9.04 11.81 -22.41
C TRP A 257 -9.04 10.27 -22.58
N GLY A 258 -10.11 9.60 -22.12
CA GLY A 258 -10.18 8.15 -22.04
C GLY A 258 -9.21 7.60 -20.98
N ARG A 259 -8.97 6.29 -20.99
CA ARG A 259 -8.04 5.64 -20.04
C ARG A 259 -6.62 5.50 -20.55
N LEU A 260 -6.45 5.31 -21.87
CA LEU A 260 -5.15 5.04 -22.49
C LEU A 260 -4.15 6.17 -22.29
N LYS A 261 -4.53 7.43 -22.64
CA LYS A 261 -3.60 8.57 -22.58
C LYS A 261 -3.13 8.88 -21.14
N PRO A 262 -4.03 9.00 -20.13
CA PRO A 262 -3.60 9.25 -18.76
C PRO A 262 -2.74 8.11 -18.20
N PHE A 263 -3.11 6.86 -18.46
CA PHE A 263 -2.33 5.71 -17.99
C PHE A 263 -0.93 5.66 -18.64
N THR A 264 -0.82 5.91 -19.96
CA THR A 264 0.49 6.01 -20.64
C THR A 264 1.35 7.13 -20.05
N ALA A 265 0.77 8.32 -19.83
CA ALA A 265 1.47 9.44 -19.19
C ALA A 265 1.96 9.08 -17.78
N SER A 266 1.13 8.35 -17.01
CA SER A 266 1.52 7.88 -15.68
C SER A 266 2.70 6.93 -15.73
N ILE A 267 2.68 5.93 -16.62
CA ILE A 267 3.80 4.98 -16.75
C ILE A 267 5.08 5.72 -17.14
N LEU A 268 5.02 6.63 -18.11
CA LEU A 268 6.19 7.44 -18.49
C LEU A 268 6.72 8.27 -17.33
N GLY A 269 5.84 8.90 -16.56
CA GLY A 269 6.23 9.65 -15.37
C GLY A 269 6.84 8.79 -14.27
N LEU A 270 6.33 7.56 -14.06
CA LEU A 270 6.90 6.58 -13.11
C LEU A 270 8.28 6.10 -13.58
N LEU A 271 8.48 5.85 -14.88
CA LEU A 271 9.80 5.50 -15.43
C LEU A 271 10.79 6.64 -15.24
N ILE A 272 10.37 7.90 -15.46
CA ILE A 272 11.19 9.08 -15.18
C ILE A 272 11.54 9.16 -13.69
N ALA A 273 10.58 8.93 -12.80
CA ALA A 273 10.83 8.90 -11.36
C ALA A 273 11.87 7.83 -10.99
N CYS A 274 11.82 6.63 -11.58
CA CYS A 274 12.84 5.59 -11.39
C CYS A 274 14.23 6.07 -11.79
N LEU A 275 14.37 6.67 -12.98
CA LEU A 275 15.63 7.22 -13.46
C LEU A 275 16.15 8.33 -12.52
N MET A 276 15.26 9.20 -12.04
CA MET A 276 15.64 10.24 -11.08
C MET A 276 16.13 9.67 -9.76
N PHE A 277 15.55 8.58 -9.25
CA PHE A 277 16.07 7.91 -8.05
C PHE A 277 17.47 7.34 -8.25
N MET A 278 17.77 6.82 -9.45
CA MET A 278 19.10 6.28 -9.76
C MET A 278 20.19 7.38 -9.80
N GLU A 279 19.83 8.62 -10.12
CA GLU A 279 20.75 9.76 -10.28
C GLU A 279 20.63 10.80 -9.15
N ALA A 280 19.76 10.56 -8.15
CA ALA A 280 19.53 11.51 -7.06
C ALA A 280 20.81 11.69 -6.22
N SER A 281 21.27 12.93 -6.09
CA SER A 281 22.48 13.32 -5.36
C SER A 281 22.28 14.58 -4.50
N THR A 282 21.07 15.14 -4.50
CA THR A 282 20.72 16.33 -3.73
C THR A 282 19.34 16.16 -3.10
N TRP A 283 19.09 16.87 -2.01
CA TRP A 283 17.77 16.89 -1.35
C TRP A 283 16.64 17.21 -2.34
N PHE A 284 16.85 18.20 -3.20
CA PHE A 284 15.82 18.64 -4.16
C PHE A 284 15.54 17.58 -5.24
N SER A 285 16.60 16.97 -5.82
CA SER A 285 16.42 15.91 -6.83
C SER A 285 15.72 14.67 -6.24
N TYR A 286 16.09 14.30 -5.01
CA TYR A 286 15.44 13.21 -4.28
C TYR A 286 13.98 13.52 -3.97
N MET A 287 13.68 14.69 -3.40
CA MET A 287 12.32 15.14 -3.11
C MET A 287 11.43 15.16 -4.36
N LEU A 288 11.99 15.61 -5.49
CA LEU A 288 11.28 15.64 -6.77
C LEU A 288 11.00 14.23 -7.29
N ALA A 289 11.94 13.29 -7.15
CA ALA A 289 11.76 11.89 -7.51
C ALA A 289 10.62 11.24 -6.67
N VAL A 290 10.61 11.49 -5.35
CA VAL A 290 9.53 11.06 -4.44
C VAL A 290 8.20 11.69 -4.86
N GLY A 291 8.20 12.98 -5.17
CA GLY A 291 7.01 13.71 -5.62
C GLY A 291 6.43 13.15 -6.91
N LEU A 292 7.27 12.89 -7.91
CA LEU A 292 6.84 12.30 -9.18
C LEU A 292 6.31 10.87 -8.99
N LEU A 293 6.98 10.04 -8.18
CA LEU A 293 6.50 8.70 -7.84
C LEU A 293 5.08 8.76 -7.28
N ASN A 294 4.86 9.56 -6.24
CA ASN A 294 3.56 9.69 -5.58
C ASN A 294 2.49 10.32 -6.48
N LEU A 295 2.87 11.35 -7.27
CA LEU A 295 1.95 12.00 -8.22
C LEU A 295 1.42 11.00 -9.24
N PHE A 296 2.32 10.30 -9.92
CA PHE A 296 1.93 9.39 -10.99
C PHE A 296 1.35 8.07 -10.47
N TRP A 297 1.73 7.62 -9.27
CA TRP A 297 1.03 6.52 -8.59
C TRP A 297 -0.44 6.84 -8.38
N ASN A 298 -0.75 7.97 -7.72
CA ASN A 298 -2.12 8.37 -7.41
C ASN A 298 -2.90 8.78 -8.68
N PHE A 299 -2.22 9.27 -9.71
CA PHE A 299 -2.84 9.59 -10.99
C PHE A 299 -3.18 8.33 -11.82
N ALA A 300 -2.31 7.30 -11.82
CA ALA A 300 -2.51 6.06 -12.58
C ALA A 300 -3.63 5.18 -12.04
N LEU A 301 -3.72 5.07 -10.72
CA LEU A 301 -4.51 4.05 -10.03
C LEU A 301 -6.01 4.06 -10.42
N PRO A 302 -6.71 5.21 -10.48
CA PRO A 302 -8.11 5.23 -10.90
C PRO A 302 -8.34 4.71 -12.33
N TYR A 303 -7.41 5.00 -13.25
CA TYR A 303 -7.51 4.53 -14.64
C TYR A 303 -7.24 3.04 -14.76
N LEU A 304 -6.28 2.52 -14.00
CA LEU A 304 -5.97 1.10 -13.95
C LEU A 304 -7.13 0.30 -13.35
N LEU A 305 -7.62 0.69 -12.18
CA LEU A 305 -8.76 0.04 -11.52
C LEU A 305 -10.04 0.15 -12.35
N GLY A 306 -10.31 1.32 -12.94
CA GLY A 306 -11.44 1.52 -13.84
C GLY A 306 -11.36 0.63 -15.10
N SER A 307 -10.14 0.29 -15.55
CA SER A 307 -9.94 -0.63 -16.67
C SER A 307 -10.24 -2.07 -16.28
N ILE A 308 -9.84 -2.50 -15.09
CA ILE A 308 -10.19 -3.83 -14.55
C ILE A 308 -11.70 -3.98 -14.42
N ALA A 309 -12.38 -2.94 -13.93
CA ALA A 309 -13.85 -2.95 -13.77
C ALA A 309 -14.59 -3.19 -15.09
N LEU A 310 -14.06 -2.79 -16.25
CA LEU A 310 -14.69 -3.06 -17.55
C LEU A 310 -14.67 -4.54 -17.95
N PHE A 311 -13.72 -5.31 -17.46
CA PHE A 311 -13.66 -6.76 -17.69
C PHE A 311 -14.50 -7.54 -16.67
N ASP A 312 -14.99 -6.87 -15.63
CA ASP A 312 -15.74 -7.49 -14.54
C ASP A 312 -17.25 -7.48 -14.80
N LYS A 313 -17.70 -8.39 -15.64
CA LYS A 313 -19.15 -8.59 -15.90
C LYS A 313 -19.92 -9.10 -14.68
N THR A 314 -19.25 -9.60 -13.66
CA THR A 314 -19.84 -10.30 -12.53
C THR A 314 -19.64 -9.63 -11.18
N GLY A 315 -18.86 -8.54 -11.10
CA GLY A 315 -18.45 -7.89 -9.85
C GLY A 315 -17.38 -8.64 -9.06
N ARG A 316 -16.90 -9.79 -9.55
CA ARG A 316 -15.97 -10.67 -8.82
C ARG A 316 -14.51 -10.23 -8.88
N LEU A 317 -14.09 -9.60 -10.00
CA LEU A 317 -12.74 -9.07 -10.12
C LEU A 317 -12.48 -7.93 -9.14
N MET A 318 -13.49 -7.09 -8.91
CA MET A 318 -13.38 -5.97 -7.96
C MET A 318 -13.09 -6.46 -6.54
N VAL A 319 -13.58 -7.65 -6.16
CA VAL A 319 -13.30 -8.27 -4.86
C VAL A 319 -11.85 -8.76 -4.76
N LEU A 320 -11.21 -9.10 -5.89
CA LEU A 320 -9.82 -9.57 -5.92
C LEU A 320 -8.80 -8.42 -5.96
N ILE A 321 -9.21 -7.19 -6.26
CA ILE A 321 -8.32 -6.03 -6.35
C ILE A 321 -7.50 -5.83 -5.07
N PRO A 322 -8.08 -5.77 -3.85
CA PRO A 322 -7.30 -5.59 -2.64
C PRO A 322 -6.25 -6.68 -2.42
N ALA A 323 -6.60 -7.92 -2.76
CA ALA A 323 -5.66 -9.04 -2.65
C ALA A 323 -4.52 -8.94 -3.68
N ALA A 324 -4.83 -8.56 -4.93
CA ALA A 324 -3.83 -8.36 -5.97
C ALA A 324 -2.87 -7.20 -5.61
N GLN A 325 -3.40 -6.07 -5.12
CA GLN A 325 -2.59 -4.95 -4.65
C GLN A 325 -1.69 -5.36 -3.48
N SER A 326 -2.25 -6.01 -2.47
CA SER A 326 -1.46 -6.47 -1.31
C SER A 326 -0.39 -7.49 -1.71
N ALA A 327 -0.66 -8.36 -2.69
CA ALA A 327 0.33 -9.28 -3.23
C ALA A 327 1.47 -8.52 -3.94
N GLY A 328 1.15 -7.54 -4.78
CA GLY A 328 2.15 -6.69 -5.43
C GLY A 328 3.01 -5.95 -4.40
N PHE A 329 2.38 -5.35 -3.40
CA PHE A 329 3.07 -4.66 -2.30
C PHE A 329 3.97 -5.59 -1.46
N ALA A 330 3.60 -6.85 -1.28
CA ALA A 330 4.42 -7.83 -0.59
C ALA A 330 5.62 -8.30 -1.44
N ILE A 331 5.39 -8.56 -2.73
CA ILE A 331 6.40 -9.11 -3.65
C ILE A 331 7.48 -8.06 -3.96
N GLY A 332 7.12 -6.80 -4.17
CA GLY A 332 8.06 -5.76 -4.59
C GLY A 332 9.30 -5.62 -3.71
N PRO A 333 9.16 -5.40 -2.39
CA PRO A 333 10.30 -5.29 -1.50
C PRO A 333 11.15 -6.57 -1.42
N MET A 334 10.49 -7.74 -1.49
CA MET A 334 11.21 -9.03 -1.49
C MET A 334 12.10 -9.16 -2.73
N VAL A 335 11.54 -8.87 -3.90
CA VAL A 335 12.29 -8.94 -5.17
C VAL A 335 13.39 -7.89 -5.19
N ALA A 336 13.10 -6.63 -4.85
CA ALA A 336 14.10 -5.57 -4.82
C ALA A 336 15.24 -5.91 -3.84
N GLY A 337 14.91 -6.36 -2.62
CA GLY A 337 15.88 -6.73 -1.60
C GLY A 337 16.84 -7.84 -2.04
N LEU A 338 16.36 -8.84 -2.80
CA LEU A 338 17.19 -9.92 -3.32
C LEU A 338 18.24 -9.44 -4.35
N PHE A 339 17.94 -8.38 -5.10
CA PHE A 339 18.86 -7.85 -6.11
C PHE A 339 19.77 -6.73 -5.58
N ILE A 340 19.49 -6.15 -4.40
CA ILE A 340 20.34 -5.14 -3.75
C ILE A 340 21.55 -5.85 -3.15
N VAL A 341 22.75 -5.53 -3.65
CA VAL A 341 24.03 -6.07 -3.16
C VAL A 341 24.90 -4.92 -2.71
N GLY A 342 25.56 -5.06 -1.57
CA GLY A 342 26.52 -4.06 -1.07
C GLY A 342 25.90 -2.70 -0.74
N ALA A 343 24.61 -2.67 -0.36
CA ALA A 343 23.85 -1.46 -0.05
C ALA A 343 23.62 -0.51 -1.25
N ASP A 344 23.71 -1.01 -2.50
CA ASP A 344 23.30 -0.25 -3.69
C ASP A 344 21.77 -0.27 -3.83
N TYR A 345 21.08 0.61 -3.12
CA TYR A 345 19.62 0.70 -3.11
C TYR A 345 19.03 1.24 -4.42
N ARG A 346 19.83 1.82 -5.33
CA ARG A 346 19.42 2.23 -6.69
C ARG A 346 18.85 1.08 -7.50
N VAL A 347 19.29 -0.14 -7.19
CA VAL A 347 18.74 -1.37 -7.77
C VAL A 347 17.23 -1.51 -7.51
N SER A 348 16.71 -0.99 -6.41
CA SER A 348 15.26 -0.97 -6.15
C SER A 348 14.49 -0.17 -7.20
N ALA A 349 15.07 0.94 -7.67
CA ALA A 349 14.49 1.74 -8.75
C ALA A 349 14.59 1.03 -10.10
N LEU A 350 15.64 0.23 -10.35
CA LEU A 350 15.74 -0.60 -11.54
C LEU A 350 14.69 -1.71 -11.54
N VAL A 351 14.48 -2.40 -10.42
CA VAL A 351 13.43 -3.42 -10.27
C VAL A 351 12.05 -2.80 -10.52
N ALA A 352 11.78 -1.62 -9.96
CA ALA A 352 10.55 -0.88 -10.20
C ALA A 352 10.38 -0.51 -11.68
N PHE A 353 11.44 -0.04 -12.33
CA PHE A 353 11.44 0.29 -13.76
C PHE A 353 11.01 -0.91 -14.60
N VAL A 354 11.61 -2.08 -14.36
CA VAL A 354 11.26 -3.33 -15.06
C VAL A 354 9.79 -3.70 -14.76
N ALA A 355 9.33 -3.60 -13.53
CA ALA A 355 7.96 -3.89 -13.15
C ALA A 355 6.95 -2.96 -13.85
N PHE A 356 7.25 -1.65 -13.97
CA PHE A 356 6.41 -0.71 -14.72
C PHE A 356 6.41 -0.99 -16.23
N VAL A 357 7.53 -1.41 -16.81
CA VAL A 357 7.59 -1.86 -18.21
C VAL A 357 6.73 -3.11 -18.41
N CYS A 358 6.81 -4.09 -17.51
CA CYS A 358 5.96 -5.28 -17.53
C CYS A 358 4.48 -4.91 -17.42
N CYS A 359 4.13 -4.02 -16.49
CA CYS A 359 2.77 -3.50 -16.35
C CYS A 359 2.30 -2.85 -17.67
N ALA A 360 3.12 -1.98 -18.27
CA ALA A 360 2.81 -1.33 -19.54
C ALA A 360 2.60 -2.35 -20.66
N ALA A 361 3.48 -3.35 -20.78
CA ALA A 361 3.40 -4.41 -21.78
C ALA A 361 2.10 -5.24 -21.67
N ILE A 362 1.55 -5.37 -20.46
CA ILE A 362 0.29 -6.08 -20.21
C ILE A 362 -0.90 -5.14 -20.46
N VAL A 363 -0.91 -3.95 -19.85
CA VAL A 363 -2.11 -3.10 -19.76
C VAL A 363 -2.33 -2.28 -21.02
N LEU A 364 -1.26 -1.73 -21.66
CA LEU A 364 -1.44 -0.87 -22.84
C LEU A 364 -2.07 -1.58 -24.04
N PRO A 365 -1.66 -2.82 -24.41
CA PRO A 365 -2.34 -3.54 -25.48
C PRO A 365 -3.81 -3.83 -25.19
N MET A 366 -4.15 -4.07 -23.91
CA MET A 366 -5.54 -4.27 -23.49
C MET A 366 -6.37 -2.98 -23.68
N LEU A 367 -5.83 -1.83 -23.28
CA LEU A 367 -6.47 -0.52 -23.44
C LEU A 367 -6.61 -0.14 -24.92
N LEU A 368 -5.64 -0.47 -25.77
CA LEU A 368 -5.68 -0.26 -27.23
C LEU A 368 -6.80 -1.08 -27.88
N LYS A 369 -6.92 -2.36 -27.53
CA LYS A 369 -8.01 -3.23 -28.02
C LYS A 369 -9.37 -2.70 -27.62
N MET A 370 -9.51 -2.18 -26.39
CA MET A 370 -10.77 -1.61 -25.90
C MET A 370 -11.15 -0.33 -26.64
N LYS A 371 -10.18 0.55 -26.95
CA LYS A 371 -10.42 1.78 -27.72
C LYS A 371 -10.99 1.48 -29.11
N ASN A 372 -10.57 0.37 -29.72
CA ASN A 372 -10.97 -0.06 -31.04
C ASN A 372 -12.24 -0.94 -31.06
N SER A 373 -12.83 -1.23 -29.87
CA SER A 373 -14.06 -2.02 -29.73
C SER A 373 -15.30 -1.12 -29.65
N PRO A 374 -16.46 -1.53 -30.22
CA PRO A 374 -17.72 -0.78 -30.12
C PRO A 374 -18.20 -0.54 -28.69
N VAL A 375 -17.72 -1.28 -27.72
CA VAL A 375 -18.02 -1.15 -26.27
C VAL A 375 -17.29 0.06 -25.64
N GLY A 376 -16.21 0.55 -26.24
CA GLY A 376 -15.42 1.68 -25.72
C GLY A 376 -15.88 3.06 -26.21
N GLN A 377 -16.94 3.15 -27.03
CA GLN A 377 -17.45 4.40 -27.60
C GLN A 377 -18.74 4.91 -26.94
N LYS A 378 -19.17 4.28 -25.83
CA LYS A 378 -20.33 4.74 -25.03
C LYS A 378 -19.91 5.34 -23.71
#